data_775645e42fe2279f610fe0b8082c3a99
#
_entry.id   775645e42fe2279f610fe0b8082c3a99
#
_cell.length_a   1.000
_cell.length_b   1.000
_cell.length_c   1.000
_cell.angle_alpha   90.00
_cell.angle_beta   90.00
_cell.angle_gamma   90.00
#
_symmetry.space_group_name_H-M   'P 1'
#
loop_
_entity.id
_entity.type
_entity.pdbx_description
1 polymer ?
#
loop_
_entity_poly.entity_id
_entity_poly.type
_entity_poly.pdbx_seq_one_letter_code
_entity_poly.pdbx_strand_id
1 'polypeptide(L)'
;EKELALWRSAGGRADVVSVTGAGEPTLHSGFGEILEFIKKEIKIKSVLLTNSTLMHLPGVRRSACAADIVKVTFSAWDEDSFRLLTRPHPGVRFADLLDGLRVFRSEYAGELWMEVFIVPGINDGPGQIRQIAALARSICPDKIQLNTAVRPTAESGIKAAPESLLNEARDLFRPKAEVIARYAAAATAKAVID
;
A
#
# COMPACT_ATOMS: atom_id res chain seq x y z
N GLU A 1 21.05 12.33 9.31
CA GLU A 1 22.43 11.91 8.96
C GLU A 1 23.14 11.28 10.16
N LYS A 2 23.21 11.95 11.34
CA LYS A 2 23.90 11.44 12.54
C LYS A 2 23.37 10.06 12.99
N GLU A 3 22.08 9.89 13.09
CA GLU A 3 21.43 8.63 13.48
C GLU A 3 21.78 7.50 12.52
N LEU A 4 21.80 7.77 11.21
CA LEU A 4 22.16 6.82 10.19
C LEU A 4 23.64 6.40 10.28
N ALA A 5 24.53 7.36 10.56
CA ALA A 5 25.95 7.07 10.75
C ALA A 5 26.16 6.19 11.99
N LEU A 6 25.48 6.48 13.10
CA LEU A 6 25.51 5.67 14.32
C LEU A 6 24.97 4.27 14.07
N TRP A 7 23.83 4.14 13.36
CA TRP A 7 23.27 2.83 13.01
C TRP A 7 24.23 2.00 12.16
N ARG A 8 24.89 2.60 11.16
CA ARG A 8 25.88 1.92 10.33
C ARG A 8 27.12 1.48 11.14
N SER A 9 27.64 2.36 11.99
CA SER A 9 28.80 2.04 12.83
C SER A 9 28.52 0.92 13.83
N ALA A 10 27.26 0.75 14.23
CA ALA A 10 26.79 -0.36 15.07
C ALA A 10 26.54 -1.67 14.28
N GLY A 11 26.91 -1.74 13.01
CA GLY A 11 26.71 -2.94 12.16
C GLY A 11 25.27 -3.11 11.68
N GLY A 12 24.47 -2.05 11.67
CA GLY A 12 23.07 -2.08 11.20
C GLY A 12 22.96 -2.55 9.74
N ARG A 13 21.98 -3.41 9.48
CA ARG A 13 21.64 -3.92 8.14
C ARG A 13 20.16 -3.69 7.88
N ALA A 14 19.82 -3.35 6.64
CA ALA A 14 18.45 -3.21 6.18
C ALA A 14 18.36 -3.64 4.71
N ASP A 15 17.27 -4.33 4.36
CA ASP A 15 16.98 -4.71 2.98
C ASP A 15 16.38 -3.52 2.22
N VAL A 16 15.62 -2.68 2.91
CA VAL A 16 14.96 -1.50 2.34
C VAL A 16 14.90 -0.37 3.37
N VAL A 17 14.79 0.86 2.87
CA VAL A 17 14.46 2.07 3.66
C VAL A 17 13.08 2.53 3.26
N SER A 18 12.13 2.48 4.20
CA SER A 18 10.74 2.90 3.93
C SER A 18 10.56 4.39 4.24
N VAL A 19 10.07 5.12 3.25
CA VAL A 19 9.58 6.49 3.40
C VAL A 19 8.09 6.43 3.67
N THR A 20 7.73 6.71 4.92
CA THR A 20 6.38 6.70 5.44
C THR A 20 6.24 7.79 6.50
N GLY A 21 5.05 8.05 7.03
CA GLY A 21 4.82 9.05 8.07
C GLY A 21 3.64 8.68 8.97
N ALA A 22 3.35 9.54 9.95
CA ALA A 22 2.12 9.45 10.74
C ALA A 22 0.85 9.70 9.89
N GLY A 23 1.04 10.32 8.70
CA GLY A 23 0.03 10.54 7.68
C GLY A 23 0.57 10.19 6.30
N GLU A 24 0.06 10.85 5.26
CA GLU A 24 0.46 10.64 3.87
C GLU A 24 1.81 11.32 3.59
N PRO A 25 2.88 10.58 3.26
CA PRO A 25 4.21 11.17 3.05
C PRO A 25 4.29 12.10 1.85
N THR A 26 3.47 11.92 0.82
CA THR A 26 3.47 12.77 -0.39
C THR A 26 2.90 14.17 -0.14
N LEU A 27 2.34 14.44 1.05
CA LEU A 27 1.99 15.79 1.51
C LEU A 27 3.22 16.61 1.92
N HIS A 28 4.33 15.95 2.27
CA HIS A 28 5.55 16.65 2.64
C HIS A 28 6.31 17.08 1.39
N SER A 29 6.54 18.39 1.21
CA SER A 29 7.17 18.93 0.00
C SER A 29 8.56 18.36 -0.30
N GLY A 30 9.32 18.00 0.74
CA GLY A 30 10.68 17.46 0.63
C GLY A 30 10.77 15.93 0.53
N PHE A 31 9.66 15.18 0.34
CA PHE A 31 9.75 13.72 0.30
C PHE A 31 10.62 13.20 -0.86
N GLY A 32 10.60 13.92 -2.01
CA GLY A 32 11.46 13.59 -3.15
C GLY A 32 12.94 13.75 -2.82
N GLU A 33 13.33 14.82 -2.10
CA GLU A 33 14.71 15.04 -1.65
C GLU A 33 15.18 13.93 -0.69
N ILE A 34 14.28 13.44 0.16
CA ILE A 34 14.57 12.31 1.05
C ILE A 34 14.85 11.05 0.24
N LEU A 35 14.03 10.75 -0.78
CA LEU A 35 14.24 9.60 -1.67
C LEU A 35 15.56 9.70 -2.43
N GLU A 36 15.89 10.87 -2.98
CA GLU A 36 17.15 11.13 -3.64
C GLU A 36 18.35 10.95 -2.70
N PHE A 37 18.24 11.43 -1.45
CA PHE A 37 19.26 11.24 -0.42
C PHE A 37 19.47 9.74 -0.12
N ILE A 38 18.39 8.98 0.06
CA ILE A 38 18.47 7.52 0.27
C ILE A 38 19.24 6.87 -0.88
N LYS A 39 18.88 7.20 -2.11
CA LYS A 39 19.50 6.63 -3.30
C LYS A 39 20.99 6.95 -3.41
N LYS A 40 21.38 8.19 -3.16
CA LYS A 40 22.76 8.68 -3.33
C LYS A 40 23.68 8.28 -2.18
N GLU A 41 23.19 8.49 -0.95
CA GLU A 41 24.05 8.41 0.25
C GLU A 41 23.88 7.08 0.99
N ILE A 42 22.67 6.55 1.05
CA ILE A 42 22.41 5.31 1.79
C ILE A 42 22.71 4.09 0.93
N LYS A 43 22.36 4.10 -0.35
CA LYS A 43 22.56 3.01 -1.33
C LYS A 43 21.87 1.70 -0.90
N ILE A 44 20.76 1.82 -0.21
CA ILE A 44 19.83 0.75 0.12
C ILE A 44 18.54 1.05 -0.65
N LYS A 45 17.85 0.03 -1.17
CA LYS A 45 16.58 0.24 -1.88
C LYS A 45 15.59 1.04 -1.04
N SER A 46 14.97 2.05 -1.66
CA SER A 46 13.94 2.87 -1.05
C SER A 46 12.54 2.36 -1.37
N VAL A 47 11.63 2.42 -0.41
CA VAL A 47 10.21 2.13 -0.59
C VAL A 47 9.38 3.33 -0.16
N LEU A 48 8.64 3.93 -1.08
CA LEU A 48 7.63 4.95 -0.76
C LEU A 48 6.29 4.25 -0.49
N LEU A 49 5.70 4.46 0.71
CA LEU A 49 4.36 3.98 1.04
C LEU A 49 3.39 5.16 0.93
N THR A 50 2.38 5.07 0.07
CA THR A 50 1.45 6.17 -0.18
C THR A 50 0.01 5.69 -0.33
N ASN A 51 -0.94 6.50 0.11
CA ASN A 51 -2.37 6.29 -0.13
C ASN A 51 -2.80 6.67 -1.57
N SER A 52 -1.86 7.15 -2.39
CA SER A 52 -2.03 7.49 -3.82
C SER A 52 -2.89 8.72 -4.13
N THR A 53 -3.51 9.34 -3.14
CA THR A 53 -4.49 10.43 -3.38
C THR A 53 -3.91 11.64 -4.12
N LEU A 54 -2.60 11.84 -4.06
CA LEU A 54 -1.92 12.96 -4.73
C LEU A 54 -1.20 12.57 -6.03
N MET A 55 -1.33 11.33 -6.50
CA MET A 55 -0.68 10.88 -7.75
C MET A 55 -1.22 11.57 -9.02
N HIS A 56 -2.36 12.25 -8.93
CA HIS A 56 -2.84 13.11 -10.02
C HIS A 56 -1.96 14.35 -10.24
N LEU A 57 -1.16 14.77 -9.24
CA LEU A 57 -0.29 15.93 -9.31
C LEU A 57 1.05 15.58 -9.98
N PRO A 58 1.43 16.25 -11.11
CA PRO A 58 2.68 15.94 -11.82
C PRO A 58 3.94 16.12 -10.96
N GLY A 59 3.96 17.08 -10.04
CA GLY A 59 5.08 17.30 -9.12
C GLY A 59 5.28 16.12 -8.17
N VAL A 60 4.20 15.56 -7.64
CA VAL A 60 4.23 14.39 -6.76
C VAL A 60 4.74 13.16 -7.52
N ARG A 61 4.25 12.92 -8.73
CA ARG A 61 4.73 11.80 -9.55
C ARG A 61 6.23 11.90 -9.84
N ARG A 62 6.72 13.10 -10.26
CA ARG A 62 8.16 13.32 -10.50
C ARG A 62 8.99 12.98 -9.27
N SER A 63 8.57 13.44 -8.09
CA SER A 63 9.27 13.15 -6.83
C SER A 63 9.21 11.66 -6.48
N ALA A 64 8.07 11.00 -6.68
CA ALA A 64 7.90 9.58 -6.42
C ALA A 64 8.76 8.69 -7.34
N CYS A 65 9.09 9.15 -8.55
CA CYS A 65 9.99 8.44 -9.47
C CYS A 65 11.42 8.25 -8.93
N ALA A 66 11.82 8.96 -7.87
CA ALA A 66 13.10 8.75 -7.22
C ALA A 66 13.16 7.47 -6.35
N ALA A 67 12.01 6.90 -5.97
CA ALA A 67 11.95 5.66 -5.20
C ALA A 67 12.27 4.44 -6.08
N ASP A 68 12.89 3.41 -5.49
CA ASP A 68 13.10 2.11 -6.16
C ASP A 68 11.81 1.30 -6.21
N ILE A 69 10.99 1.41 -5.16
CA ILE A 69 9.68 0.78 -5.04
C ILE A 69 8.67 1.83 -4.59
N VAL A 70 7.53 1.91 -5.27
CA VAL A 70 6.38 2.68 -4.81
C VAL A 70 5.24 1.72 -4.49
N LYS A 71 4.85 1.66 -3.24
CA LYS A 71 3.71 0.86 -2.79
C LYS A 71 2.51 1.77 -2.58
N VAL A 72 1.48 1.56 -3.39
CA VAL A 72 0.23 2.34 -3.42
C VAL A 72 -0.90 1.56 -2.76
N THR A 73 -1.79 2.24 -2.03
CA THR A 73 -3.05 1.65 -1.57
C THR A 73 -4.15 1.88 -2.62
N PHE A 74 -4.83 0.80 -3.03
CA PHE A 74 -5.92 0.85 -4.00
C PHE A 74 -7.00 -0.18 -3.64
N SER A 75 -8.03 0.23 -2.90
CA SER A 75 -9.03 -0.68 -2.31
C SER A 75 -10.47 -0.36 -2.70
N ALA A 76 -10.67 0.69 -3.51
CA ALA A 76 -11.98 1.14 -3.98
C ALA A 76 -12.21 0.76 -5.46
N TRP A 77 -13.49 0.76 -5.88
CA TRP A 77 -13.89 0.47 -7.27
C TRP A 77 -14.68 1.60 -7.92
N ASP A 78 -15.17 2.57 -7.12
CA ASP A 78 -15.91 3.75 -7.56
C ASP A 78 -15.75 4.90 -6.56
N GLU A 79 -16.39 6.04 -6.82
CA GLU A 79 -16.34 7.23 -5.97
C GLU A 79 -16.91 6.95 -4.58
N ASP A 80 -18.02 6.22 -4.46
CA ASP A 80 -18.68 5.98 -3.17
C ASP A 80 -17.81 5.09 -2.28
N SER A 81 -17.28 4.01 -2.82
CA SER A 81 -16.36 3.12 -2.10
C SER A 81 -15.06 3.83 -1.74
N PHE A 82 -14.56 4.72 -2.62
CA PHE A 82 -13.38 5.52 -2.33
C PHE A 82 -13.60 6.47 -1.16
N ARG A 83 -14.73 7.17 -1.14
CA ARG A 83 -15.14 8.04 -0.03
C ARG A 83 -15.27 7.28 1.28
N LEU A 84 -15.87 6.10 1.22
CA LEU A 84 -16.07 5.25 2.40
C LEU A 84 -14.76 4.71 2.97
N LEU A 85 -13.89 4.15 2.11
CA LEU A 85 -12.68 3.45 2.54
C LEU A 85 -11.51 4.38 2.82
N THR A 86 -11.32 5.40 1.99
CA THR A 86 -10.14 6.28 2.04
C THR A 86 -10.40 7.56 2.81
N ARG A 87 -11.65 8.04 2.86
CA ARG A 87 -12.05 9.33 3.46
C ARG A 87 -11.16 10.49 2.98
N PRO A 88 -11.05 10.66 1.66
CA PRO A 88 -10.15 11.65 1.08
C PRO A 88 -10.63 13.07 1.41
N HIS A 89 -9.72 14.04 1.26
CA HIS A 89 -10.12 15.44 1.23
C HIS A 89 -11.20 15.67 0.15
N PRO A 90 -12.23 16.52 0.39
CA PRO A 90 -13.36 16.70 -0.53
C PRO A 90 -12.99 17.03 -1.98
N GLY A 91 -11.85 17.70 -2.19
CA GLY A 91 -11.34 18.04 -3.52
C GLY A 91 -10.67 16.88 -4.29
N VAL A 92 -10.48 15.71 -3.68
CA VAL A 92 -9.85 14.55 -4.33
C VAL A 92 -10.95 13.58 -4.78
N ARG A 93 -10.95 13.20 -6.06
CA ARG A 93 -11.92 12.29 -6.66
C ARG A 93 -11.28 10.96 -7.00
N PHE A 94 -12.07 9.90 -7.01
CA PHE A 94 -11.61 8.56 -7.40
C PHE A 94 -11.02 8.53 -8.82
N ALA A 95 -11.66 9.25 -9.75
CA ALA A 95 -11.15 9.36 -11.13
C ALA A 95 -9.75 9.97 -11.18
N ASP A 96 -9.49 11.02 -10.40
CA ASP A 96 -8.18 11.67 -10.36
C ASP A 96 -7.10 10.74 -9.80
N LEU A 97 -7.42 9.94 -8.78
CA LEU A 97 -6.52 8.92 -8.25
C LEU A 97 -6.22 7.84 -9.29
N LEU A 98 -7.24 7.30 -9.94
CA LEU A 98 -7.10 6.23 -10.94
C LEU A 98 -6.26 6.68 -12.14
N ASP A 99 -6.57 7.85 -12.69
CA ASP A 99 -5.84 8.40 -13.83
C ASP A 99 -4.42 8.81 -13.44
N GLY A 100 -4.25 9.37 -12.23
CA GLY A 100 -2.93 9.68 -11.67
C GLY A 100 -2.03 8.44 -11.57
N LEU A 101 -2.57 7.30 -11.13
CA LEU A 101 -1.83 6.04 -11.05
C LEU A 101 -1.48 5.47 -12.43
N ARG A 102 -2.38 5.57 -13.41
CA ARG A 102 -2.11 5.15 -14.80
C ARG A 102 -0.99 5.97 -15.43
N VAL A 103 -1.05 7.30 -15.26
CA VAL A 103 0.00 8.18 -15.74
C VAL A 103 1.31 7.90 -15.00
N PHE A 104 1.26 7.76 -13.67
CA PHE A 104 2.45 7.40 -12.88
C PHE A 104 3.10 6.12 -13.39
N ARG A 105 2.33 5.06 -13.65
CA ARG A 105 2.90 3.81 -14.20
C ARG A 105 3.64 4.03 -15.51
N SER A 106 3.14 4.90 -16.39
CA SER A 106 3.81 5.19 -17.67
C SER A 106 5.09 6.02 -17.52
N GLU A 107 5.22 6.80 -16.44
CA GLU A 107 6.37 7.64 -16.14
C GLU A 107 7.42 6.91 -15.27
N TYR A 108 7.03 5.84 -14.55
CA TYR A 108 7.82 5.19 -13.51
C TYR A 108 8.48 3.89 -13.99
N ALA A 109 9.81 3.85 -13.94
CA ALA A 109 10.60 2.68 -14.32
C ALA A 109 10.92 1.71 -13.17
N GLY A 110 10.61 2.08 -11.91
CA GLY A 110 10.80 1.23 -10.74
C GLY A 110 9.65 0.24 -10.53
N GLU A 111 9.67 -0.46 -9.41
CA GLU A 111 8.65 -1.44 -9.06
C GLU A 111 7.40 -0.76 -8.46
N LEU A 112 6.25 -0.91 -9.10
CA LEU A 112 4.97 -0.45 -8.59
C LEU A 112 4.24 -1.59 -7.88
N TRP A 113 4.14 -1.51 -6.56
CA TRP A 113 3.40 -2.46 -5.75
C TRP A 113 2.04 -1.87 -5.37
N MET A 114 1.01 -2.71 -5.40
CA MET A 114 -0.36 -2.29 -5.06
C MET A 114 -0.86 -3.09 -3.86
N GLU A 115 -1.23 -2.39 -2.79
CA GLU A 115 -1.93 -3.01 -1.66
C GLU A 115 -3.43 -2.82 -1.81
N VAL A 116 -4.16 -3.93 -1.78
CA VAL A 116 -5.62 -3.96 -1.70
C VAL A 116 -6.01 -4.38 -0.30
N PHE A 117 -6.59 -3.47 0.46
CA PHE A 117 -7.03 -3.73 1.83
C PHE A 117 -8.50 -4.14 1.83
N ILE A 118 -8.77 -5.38 2.23
CA ILE A 118 -10.12 -5.96 2.26
C ILE A 118 -10.75 -5.74 3.63
N VAL A 119 -11.93 -5.13 3.62
CA VAL A 119 -12.75 -4.84 4.81
C VAL A 119 -14.07 -5.57 4.68
N PRO A 120 -14.36 -6.57 5.56
CA PRO A 120 -15.60 -7.31 5.55
C PRO A 120 -16.84 -6.41 5.62
N GLY A 121 -17.83 -6.70 4.78
CA GLY A 121 -19.07 -5.93 4.67
C GLY A 121 -18.94 -4.65 3.84
N ILE A 122 -17.75 -4.32 3.32
CA ILE A 122 -17.55 -3.13 2.48
C ILE A 122 -17.07 -3.53 1.08
N ASN A 123 -15.89 -4.13 0.95
CA ASN A 123 -15.27 -4.47 -0.34
C ASN A 123 -14.89 -5.95 -0.47
N ASP A 124 -15.49 -6.82 0.33
CA ASP A 124 -15.23 -8.25 0.38
C ASP A 124 -16.14 -9.10 -0.53
N GLY A 125 -17.16 -8.49 -1.13
CA GLY A 125 -18.04 -9.19 -2.06
C GLY A 125 -17.33 -9.55 -3.37
N PRO A 126 -17.68 -10.71 -3.99
CA PRO A 126 -17.03 -11.14 -5.23
C PRO A 126 -17.17 -10.16 -6.39
N GLY A 127 -18.25 -9.36 -6.41
CA GLY A 127 -18.48 -8.30 -7.41
C GLY A 127 -17.47 -7.15 -7.24
N GLN A 128 -17.35 -6.64 -6.02
CA GLN A 128 -16.43 -5.56 -5.68
C GLN A 128 -14.98 -5.96 -5.94
N ILE A 129 -14.58 -7.16 -5.48
CA ILE A 129 -13.20 -7.66 -5.70
C ILE A 129 -12.88 -7.76 -7.19
N ARG A 130 -13.83 -8.27 -8.03
CA ARG A 130 -13.62 -8.31 -9.49
C ARG A 130 -13.46 -6.92 -10.11
N GLN A 131 -14.23 -5.92 -9.64
CA GLN A 131 -14.11 -4.54 -10.13
C GLN A 131 -12.74 -3.94 -9.73
N ILE A 132 -12.32 -4.10 -8.47
CA ILE A 132 -11.00 -3.67 -8.01
C ILE A 132 -9.89 -4.35 -8.83
N ALA A 133 -9.99 -5.66 -9.07
CA ALA A 133 -9.01 -6.41 -9.85
C ALA A 133 -8.94 -5.94 -11.31
N ALA A 134 -10.08 -5.60 -11.93
CA ALA A 134 -10.12 -5.06 -13.27
C ALA A 134 -9.45 -3.68 -13.37
N LEU A 135 -9.71 -2.80 -12.41
CA LEU A 135 -9.07 -1.48 -12.33
C LEU A 135 -7.57 -1.60 -12.03
N ALA A 136 -7.18 -2.47 -11.09
CA ALA A 136 -5.77 -2.76 -10.79
C ALA A 136 -5.02 -3.22 -12.05
N ARG A 137 -5.64 -4.10 -12.86
CA ARG A 137 -5.07 -4.54 -14.15
C ARG A 137 -4.83 -3.37 -15.10
N SER A 138 -5.70 -2.35 -15.12
CA SER A 138 -5.54 -1.18 -15.98
C SER A 138 -4.39 -0.25 -15.56
N ILE A 139 -3.92 -0.37 -14.31
CA ILE A 139 -2.76 0.37 -13.77
C ILE A 139 -1.46 -0.39 -14.06
N CYS A 140 -1.52 -1.70 -14.28
CA CYS A 140 -0.37 -2.58 -14.53
C CYS A 140 0.69 -2.55 -13.41
N PRO A 141 0.35 -2.86 -12.14
CA PRO A 141 1.35 -2.98 -11.09
C PRO A 141 2.23 -4.22 -11.30
N ASP A 142 3.47 -4.16 -10.78
CA ASP A 142 4.39 -5.29 -10.82
C ASP A 142 4.06 -6.35 -9.76
N LYS A 143 3.46 -5.92 -8.64
CA LYS A 143 3.05 -6.78 -7.54
C LYS A 143 1.72 -6.31 -6.94
N ILE A 144 0.87 -7.26 -6.55
CA ILE A 144 -0.38 -6.98 -5.83
C ILE A 144 -0.36 -7.72 -4.51
N GLN A 145 -0.73 -7.04 -3.43
CA GLN A 145 -0.76 -7.56 -2.07
C GLN A 145 -2.15 -7.40 -1.48
N LEU A 146 -2.75 -8.49 -1.03
CA LEU A 146 -4.01 -8.48 -0.28
C LEU A 146 -3.72 -8.41 1.21
N ASN A 147 -4.36 -7.49 1.88
CA ASN A 147 -4.24 -7.29 3.32
C ASN A 147 -5.62 -7.10 3.95
N THR A 148 -5.71 -7.19 5.27
CA THR A 148 -6.92 -6.95 6.05
C THR A 148 -6.60 -6.50 7.47
N ALA A 149 -7.60 -6.16 8.25
CA ALA A 149 -7.49 -5.63 9.62
C ALA A 149 -7.07 -6.69 10.66
N VAL A 150 -5.88 -7.28 10.51
CA VAL A 150 -5.31 -8.23 11.50
C VAL A 150 -4.70 -7.55 12.73
N ARG A 151 -4.65 -6.23 12.76
CA ARG A 151 -4.23 -5.41 13.91
C ARG A 151 -5.41 -4.56 14.39
N PRO A 152 -5.40 -4.10 15.65
CA PRO A 152 -6.40 -3.16 16.12
C PRO A 152 -6.53 -1.96 15.17
N THR A 153 -7.77 -1.64 14.80
CA THR A 153 -8.12 -0.52 13.93
C THR A 153 -8.56 0.68 14.76
N ALA A 154 -8.44 1.88 14.20
CA ALA A 154 -8.93 3.10 14.83
C ALA A 154 -10.46 3.09 14.99
N GLU A 155 -11.18 2.32 14.17
CA GLU A 155 -12.61 2.14 14.25
C GLU A 155 -12.97 0.84 14.94
N SER A 156 -13.81 0.94 15.96
CA SER A 156 -14.37 -0.23 16.62
C SER A 156 -15.28 -1.02 15.68
N GLY A 157 -15.18 -2.33 15.71
CA GLY A 157 -16.04 -3.21 14.93
C GLY A 157 -15.51 -3.66 13.58
N ILE A 158 -14.43 -3.09 13.07
CA ILE A 158 -13.78 -3.63 11.88
C ILE A 158 -13.04 -4.92 12.24
N LYS A 159 -13.41 -6.00 11.56
CA LYS A 159 -12.81 -7.33 11.74
C LYS A 159 -11.88 -7.66 10.56
N ALA A 160 -10.95 -8.58 10.80
CA ALA A 160 -10.17 -9.16 9.71
C ALA A 160 -11.07 -9.98 8.78
N ALA A 161 -10.83 -9.90 7.48
CA ALA A 161 -11.44 -10.82 6.53
C ALA A 161 -10.92 -12.24 6.78
N PRO A 162 -11.74 -13.29 6.59
CA PRO A 162 -11.27 -14.67 6.67
C PRO A 162 -10.12 -14.94 5.70
N GLU A 163 -9.14 -15.73 6.13
CA GLU A 163 -7.99 -16.06 5.28
C GLU A 163 -8.40 -16.80 4.00
N SER A 164 -9.45 -17.65 4.07
CA SER A 164 -10.03 -18.32 2.91
C SER A 164 -10.50 -17.33 1.85
N LEU A 165 -11.18 -16.23 2.26
CA LEU A 165 -11.65 -15.19 1.36
C LEU A 165 -10.47 -14.52 0.63
N LEU A 166 -9.39 -14.16 1.35
CA LEU A 166 -8.22 -13.56 0.71
C LEU A 166 -7.54 -14.54 -0.24
N ASN A 167 -7.49 -15.83 0.11
CA ASN A 167 -6.93 -16.88 -0.74
C ASN A 167 -7.74 -17.11 -2.01
N GLU A 168 -9.07 -17.01 -1.96
CA GLU A 168 -9.94 -17.06 -3.13
C GLU A 168 -9.81 -15.79 -3.98
N ALA A 169 -9.78 -14.62 -3.34
CA ALA A 169 -9.68 -13.33 -4.00
C ALA A 169 -8.38 -13.17 -4.79
N ARG A 170 -7.25 -13.69 -4.28
CA ARG A 170 -5.92 -13.50 -4.91
C ARG A 170 -5.86 -13.99 -6.36
N ASP A 171 -6.65 -14.99 -6.71
CA ASP A 171 -6.66 -15.58 -8.05
C ASP A 171 -7.41 -14.72 -9.08
N LEU A 172 -8.14 -13.71 -8.64
CA LEU A 172 -8.83 -12.75 -9.50
C LEU A 172 -7.89 -11.65 -10.03
N PHE A 173 -6.78 -11.41 -9.35
CA PHE A 173 -5.83 -10.35 -9.71
C PHE A 173 -4.80 -10.79 -10.76
N ARG A 174 -4.29 -9.81 -11.52
CA ARG A 174 -3.19 -9.98 -12.48
C ARG A 174 -2.23 -8.79 -12.38
N PRO A 175 -0.96 -9.01 -11.97
CA PRO A 175 -0.41 -10.31 -11.56
C PRO A 175 -1.18 -10.94 -10.39
N LYS A 176 -1.05 -12.26 -10.19
CA LYS A 176 -1.68 -12.97 -9.07
C LYS A 176 -1.24 -12.34 -7.75
N ALA A 177 -2.20 -12.01 -6.89
CA ALA A 177 -1.90 -11.33 -5.64
C ALA A 177 -1.26 -12.24 -4.60
N GLU A 178 -0.45 -11.64 -3.72
CA GLU A 178 0.09 -12.26 -2.52
C GLU A 178 -0.78 -11.87 -1.31
N VAL A 179 -1.12 -12.82 -0.46
CA VAL A 179 -1.77 -12.53 0.83
C VAL A 179 -0.69 -12.21 1.85
N ILE A 180 -0.67 -10.97 2.34
CA ILE A 180 0.33 -10.50 3.32
C ILE A 180 -0.23 -10.35 4.74
N ALA A 181 -1.52 -10.56 4.92
CA ALA A 181 -2.16 -10.54 6.23
C ALA A 181 -1.59 -11.67 7.11
N ARG A 182 -1.02 -11.30 8.26
CA ARG A 182 -0.48 -12.25 9.23
C ARG A 182 -1.53 -12.45 10.31
N TYR A 183 -2.33 -13.51 10.18
CA TYR A 183 -3.25 -13.91 11.23
C TYR A 183 -2.47 -14.40 12.44
N ALA A 184 -2.93 -14.05 13.65
CA ALA A 184 -2.40 -14.66 14.87
C ALA A 184 -2.65 -16.18 14.78
N ALA A 185 -1.63 -16.99 15.05
CA ALA A 185 -1.84 -18.43 15.17
C ALA A 185 -2.94 -18.67 16.22
N ALA A 186 -3.94 -19.48 15.86
CA ALA A 186 -4.98 -19.87 16.82
C ALA A 186 -4.26 -20.39 18.06
N ALA A 187 -4.51 -19.78 19.22
CA ALA A 187 -3.95 -20.24 20.47
C ALA A 187 -4.41 -21.68 20.63
N THR A 188 -3.48 -22.61 20.52
CA THR A 188 -3.73 -24.03 20.82
C THR A 188 -4.11 -24.06 22.29
N ALA A 189 -5.39 -24.23 22.59
CA ALA A 189 -5.87 -24.43 23.94
C ALA A 189 -5.11 -25.65 24.47
N LYS A 190 -4.10 -25.45 25.32
CA LYS A 190 -3.58 -26.51 26.13
C LYS A 190 -4.73 -26.95 27.02
N ALA A 191 -5.30 -28.10 26.73
CA ALA A 191 -6.17 -28.77 27.68
C ALA A 191 -5.33 -29.00 28.96
N VAL A 192 -5.65 -28.25 29.99
CA VAL A 192 -5.23 -28.57 31.34
C VAL A 192 -6.10 -29.78 31.73
N ILE A 193 -5.51 -30.95 31.74
CA ILE A 193 -6.11 -32.14 32.32
C ILE A 193 -5.72 -32.04 33.79
N ASP A 194 -6.72 -31.77 34.64
CA ASP A 194 -6.64 -31.94 36.10
C ASP A 194 -6.62 -33.46 36.47
#